data_7b36be36d6857dae6ff2edd6653ba727
#
_entry.id   7b36be36d6857dae6ff2edd6653ba727
#
_cell.length_a   1.000
_cell.length_b   1.000
_cell.length_c   1.000
_cell.angle_alpha   90.00
_cell.angle_beta   90.00
_cell.angle_gamma   90.00
#
_symmetry.space_group_name_H-M   'P 1'
#
loop_
_entity.id
_entity.type
_entity.pdbx_description
1 polymer ?
#
loop_
_entity_poly.entity_id
_entity_poly.type
_entity_poly.pdbx_seq_one_letter_code
_entity_poly.pdbx_strand_id
1 'polypeptide(L)'
;MHVAAKLTLGVGVGLLVLGILLGGLSARGVGSATDWSVEEEAVWSGSSGVHDHTDARDGVLYIFVSDEVRCDEFTLNVSVIEGDSDQKVWYTADWCTEDGKLPMGYADDPDGWLHMGDVRGLESGGSYEFVSEDNLIAVPEGVIIELIGSVVGGIFGALGGGSCACCGLLIMLLGLILAFTMKEEVPTSYKVDAEGKIILDHSGTGVSPESMQNSDGPDGPGVGSSEETEAWYKQN
;
A
#
# COMPACT_ATOMS: atom_id res chain seq x y z
N MET A 1 -14.05 12.40 -29.78
CA MET A 1 -12.96 12.10 -28.83
C MET A 1 -12.21 10.85 -29.25
N HIS A 2 -10.92 10.96 -29.51
CA HIS A 2 -10.07 9.85 -29.97
C HIS A 2 -10.07 8.70 -28.93
N VAL A 3 -10.10 7.46 -29.40
CA VAL A 3 -10.14 6.27 -28.52
C VAL A 3 -9.00 6.28 -27.50
N ALA A 4 -7.81 6.71 -27.92
CA ALA A 4 -6.64 6.86 -27.03
C ALA A 4 -6.90 7.81 -25.86
N ALA A 5 -7.54 8.98 -26.10
CA ALA A 5 -7.84 9.94 -25.05
C ALA A 5 -8.85 9.40 -24.02
N LYS A 6 -9.87 8.64 -24.49
CA LYS A 6 -10.83 7.98 -23.59
C LYS A 6 -10.16 6.92 -22.70
N LEU A 7 -9.25 6.15 -23.28
CA LEU A 7 -8.53 5.09 -22.58
C LEU A 7 -7.58 5.67 -21.53
N THR A 8 -6.81 6.70 -21.90
CA THR A 8 -5.86 7.37 -20.98
C THR A 8 -6.61 8.03 -19.82
N LEU A 9 -7.73 8.70 -20.09
CA LEU A 9 -8.56 9.33 -19.07
C LEU A 9 -9.17 8.28 -18.12
N GLY A 10 -9.66 7.14 -18.66
CA GLY A 10 -10.21 6.04 -17.87
C GLY A 10 -9.16 5.41 -16.94
N VAL A 11 -7.94 5.17 -17.43
CA VAL A 11 -6.83 4.65 -16.63
C VAL A 11 -6.43 5.65 -15.53
N GLY A 12 -6.34 6.95 -15.86
CA GLY A 12 -6.00 7.99 -14.87
C GLY A 12 -7.02 8.08 -13.74
N VAL A 13 -8.32 8.05 -14.06
CA VAL A 13 -9.40 8.03 -13.06
C VAL A 13 -9.34 6.75 -12.21
N GLY A 14 -9.12 5.59 -12.82
CA GLY A 14 -9.00 4.31 -12.10
C GLY A 14 -7.87 4.32 -11.07
N LEU A 15 -6.68 4.81 -11.47
CA LEU A 15 -5.51 4.93 -10.57
C LEU A 15 -5.76 5.95 -9.45
N LEU A 16 -6.42 7.06 -9.74
CA LEU A 16 -6.75 8.08 -8.74
C LEU A 16 -7.71 7.51 -7.68
N VAL A 17 -8.78 6.84 -8.11
CA VAL A 17 -9.74 6.20 -7.19
C VAL A 17 -9.05 5.13 -6.34
N LEU A 18 -8.22 4.29 -6.95
CA LEU A 18 -7.46 3.27 -6.23
C LEU A 18 -6.51 3.91 -5.20
N GLY A 19 -5.81 4.99 -5.56
CA GLY A 19 -4.92 5.71 -4.66
C GLY A 19 -5.66 6.34 -3.47
N ILE A 20 -6.85 6.90 -3.68
CA ILE A 20 -7.68 7.47 -2.61
C ILE A 20 -8.19 6.35 -1.68
N LEU A 21 -8.63 5.21 -2.23
CA LEU A 21 -9.10 4.08 -1.43
C LEU A 21 -7.97 3.50 -0.56
N LEU A 22 -6.81 3.24 -1.14
CA LEU A 22 -5.64 2.73 -0.41
C LEU A 22 -5.15 3.74 0.64
N GLY A 23 -5.01 5.02 0.28
CA GLY A 23 -4.60 6.07 1.20
C GLY A 23 -5.60 6.32 2.32
N GLY A 24 -6.91 6.27 2.02
CA GLY A 24 -7.97 6.44 3.02
C GLY A 24 -8.06 5.30 4.04
N LEU A 25 -7.83 4.05 3.60
CA LEU A 25 -7.76 2.90 4.50
C LEU A 25 -6.51 2.97 5.41
N SER A 26 -5.38 3.41 4.85
CA SER A 26 -4.12 3.55 5.60
C SER A 26 -4.16 4.64 6.66
N ALA A 27 -4.87 5.75 6.40
CA ALA A 27 -5.02 6.84 7.37
C ALA A 27 -5.76 6.39 8.64
N ARG A 28 -6.65 5.40 8.55
CA ARG A 28 -7.34 4.84 9.73
C ARG A 28 -6.40 3.99 10.59
N GLY A 29 -5.48 3.23 9.96
CA GLY A 29 -4.51 2.41 10.68
C GLY A 29 -3.50 3.26 11.47
N VAL A 30 -3.07 4.41 10.94
CA VAL A 30 -2.18 5.33 11.68
C VAL A 30 -2.91 5.99 12.85
N GLY A 31 -4.20 6.34 12.69
CA GLY A 31 -4.97 6.95 13.77
C GLY A 31 -5.16 6.02 14.98
N SER A 32 -5.37 4.71 14.77
CA SER A 32 -5.50 3.75 15.88
C SER A 32 -4.19 3.52 16.63
N ALA A 33 -3.04 3.68 15.98
CA ALA A 33 -1.74 3.52 16.60
C ALA A 33 -1.35 4.69 17.51
N THR A 34 -1.94 5.88 17.33
CA THR A 34 -1.68 7.05 18.18
C THR A 34 -2.46 7.04 19.49
N ASP A 35 -3.53 6.23 19.58
CA ASP A 35 -4.37 6.10 20.76
C ASP A 35 -4.00 4.88 21.64
N TRP A 36 -2.92 4.17 21.29
CA TRP A 36 -2.46 3.01 22.05
C TRP A 36 -1.86 3.39 23.39
N SER A 37 -2.21 2.69 24.45
CA SER A 37 -1.62 2.83 25.77
C SER A 37 -1.31 1.47 26.39
N VAL A 38 -0.18 1.39 27.13
CA VAL A 38 0.28 0.18 27.81
C VAL A 38 -0.76 -0.33 28.80
N GLU A 39 -1.44 0.59 29.48
CA GLU A 39 -2.43 0.28 30.50
C GLU A 39 -3.70 -0.34 29.92
N GLU A 40 -4.15 0.11 28.73
CA GLU A 40 -5.36 -0.40 28.11
C GLU A 40 -5.19 -1.82 27.56
N GLU A 41 -3.97 -2.15 27.14
CA GLU A 41 -3.63 -3.47 26.57
C GLU A 41 -3.07 -4.45 27.61
N ALA A 42 -3.01 -4.05 28.87
CA ALA A 42 -2.49 -4.86 29.96
C ALA A 42 -3.33 -6.10 30.20
N VAL A 43 -2.73 -7.28 30.14
CA VAL A 43 -3.36 -8.53 30.59
C VAL A 43 -3.07 -8.81 32.05
N TRP A 44 -2.04 -8.18 32.60
CA TRP A 44 -1.70 -8.25 34.01
C TRP A 44 -0.97 -6.97 34.46
N SER A 45 -1.19 -6.54 35.71
CA SER A 45 -0.50 -5.40 36.31
C SER A 45 -0.34 -5.58 37.82
N GLY A 46 0.80 -5.19 38.35
CA GLY A 46 1.12 -5.26 39.78
C GLY A 46 2.60 -5.51 40.03
N SER A 47 2.99 -5.67 41.30
CA SER A 47 4.36 -6.05 41.66
C SER A 47 4.46 -7.56 41.99
N SER A 48 3.38 -8.16 42.47
CA SER A 48 3.33 -9.59 42.84
C SER A 48 1.93 -10.11 42.67
N GLY A 49 1.81 -11.29 42.05
CA GLY A 49 0.50 -11.95 41.89
C GLY A 49 0.50 -13.01 40.79
N VAL A 50 -0.67 -13.57 40.58
CA VAL A 50 -0.90 -14.66 39.65
C VAL A 50 -1.52 -14.13 38.36
N HIS A 51 -0.99 -14.59 37.26
CA HIS A 51 -1.53 -14.40 35.91
C HIS A 51 -2.02 -15.74 35.36
N ASP A 52 -3.31 -15.83 35.05
CA ASP A 52 -3.88 -16.96 34.33
C ASP A 52 -3.81 -16.70 32.83
N HIS A 53 -2.93 -17.42 32.16
CA HIS A 53 -2.68 -17.25 30.75
C HIS A 53 -3.72 -18.02 29.91
N THR A 54 -4.59 -17.28 29.22
CA THR A 54 -5.71 -17.88 28.47
C THR A 54 -5.50 -17.84 26.95
N ASP A 55 -4.55 -17.05 26.45
CA ASP A 55 -4.33 -16.93 25.00
C ASP A 55 -3.48 -18.09 24.49
N ALA A 56 -4.01 -18.81 23.49
CA ALA A 56 -3.31 -19.92 22.85
C ALA A 56 -2.28 -19.46 21.79
N ARG A 57 -2.29 -18.18 21.39
CA ARG A 57 -1.44 -17.66 20.32
C ARG A 57 -0.21 -16.93 20.83
N ASP A 58 -0.29 -16.37 22.02
CA ASP A 58 0.74 -15.51 22.57
C ASP A 58 1.44 -16.21 23.75
N GLY A 59 2.57 -16.88 23.47
CA GLY A 59 3.44 -17.46 24.50
C GLY A 59 4.47 -16.49 25.07
N VAL A 60 4.33 -15.18 24.78
CA VAL A 60 5.27 -14.12 25.14
C VAL A 60 4.50 -12.92 25.69
N LEU A 61 4.96 -12.39 26.82
CA LEU A 61 4.49 -11.12 27.38
C LEU A 61 5.65 -10.13 27.45
N TYR A 62 5.42 -8.94 26.92
CA TYR A 62 6.30 -7.77 27.05
C TYR A 62 6.07 -7.13 28.42
N ILE A 63 7.16 -6.85 29.14
CA ILE A 63 7.13 -6.30 30.50
C ILE A 63 7.50 -4.84 30.48
N PHE A 64 6.55 -4.02 30.90
CA PHE A 64 6.72 -2.57 31.01
C PHE A 64 6.71 -2.15 32.50
N VAL A 65 7.55 -1.19 32.82
CA VAL A 65 7.56 -0.51 34.12
C VAL A 65 7.54 1.00 33.93
N SER A 66 7.22 1.76 35.00
CA SER A 66 7.33 3.20 34.98
C SER A 66 8.74 3.66 34.61
N ASP A 67 8.88 4.79 33.89
CA ASP A 67 10.15 5.41 33.52
C ASP A 67 11.00 5.91 34.72
N GLU A 68 10.45 5.85 35.93
CA GLU A 68 11.17 6.11 37.18
C GLU A 68 12.02 4.91 37.63
N VAL A 69 11.74 3.71 37.13
CA VAL A 69 12.44 2.46 37.51
C VAL A 69 13.74 2.32 36.73
N ARG A 70 14.83 2.03 37.43
CA ARG A 70 16.14 1.84 36.78
C ARG A 70 16.25 0.46 36.17
N CYS A 71 16.80 0.37 34.97
CA CYS A 71 16.97 -0.89 34.25
C CYS A 71 17.88 -1.88 35.01
N ASP A 72 19.00 -1.40 35.60
CA ASP A 72 19.97 -2.26 36.32
C ASP A 72 19.49 -2.72 37.71
N GLU A 73 18.41 -2.12 38.23
CA GLU A 73 17.83 -2.47 39.52
C GLU A 73 16.58 -3.33 39.37
N PHE A 74 15.93 -3.30 38.18
CA PHE A 74 14.71 -4.05 37.94
C PHE A 74 14.95 -5.56 37.96
N THR A 75 14.12 -6.28 38.68
CA THR A 75 14.16 -7.75 38.76
C THR A 75 12.75 -8.31 38.68
N LEU A 76 12.59 -9.36 37.87
CA LEU A 76 11.34 -10.10 37.76
C LEU A 76 11.62 -11.61 37.91
N ASN A 77 10.94 -12.26 38.84
CA ASN A 77 10.93 -13.70 38.96
C ASN A 77 9.59 -14.22 38.48
N VAL A 78 9.60 -15.26 37.64
CA VAL A 78 8.41 -15.90 37.11
C VAL A 78 8.47 -17.37 37.41
N SER A 79 7.37 -17.91 37.96
CA SER A 79 7.27 -19.33 38.28
C SER A 79 5.92 -19.91 37.84
N VAL A 80 5.91 -21.21 37.48
CA VAL A 80 4.69 -21.92 37.11
C VAL A 80 3.99 -22.37 38.39
N ILE A 81 2.69 -22.04 38.56
CA ILE A 81 1.85 -22.52 39.65
C ILE A 81 1.03 -23.71 39.15
N GLU A 82 0.35 -23.55 38.03
CA GLU A 82 -0.44 -24.60 37.37
C GLU A 82 -0.04 -24.67 35.90
N GLY A 83 0.25 -25.88 35.41
CA GLY A 83 0.69 -26.13 34.04
C GLY A 83 1.34 -27.51 33.91
N ASP A 84 1.97 -27.78 32.78
CA ASP A 84 2.74 -28.98 32.58
C ASP A 84 3.99 -28.95 33.49
N SER A 85 4.30 -30.04 34.17
CA SER A 85 5.45 -30.16 35.06
C SER A 85 6.80 -29.94 34.38
N ASP A 86 6.86 -30.15 33.06
CA ASP A 86 8.08 -29.97 32.25
C ASP A 86 8.16 -28.60 31.59
N GLN A 87 7.14 -27.75 31.78
CA GLN A 87 7.08 -26.40 31.22
C GLN A 87 8.16 -25.50 31.83
N LYS A 88 8.88 -24.84 30.98
CA LYS A 88 9.87 -23.82 31.38
C LYS A 88 9.34 -22.44 31.02
N VAL A 89 9.17 -21.62 32.02
CA VAL A 89 8.90 -20.20 31.89
C VAL A 89 10.13 -19.45 32.37
N TRP A 90 10.48 -18.38 31.67
CA TRP A 90 11.63 -17.53 32.05
C TRP A 90 11.42 -16.08 31.62
N TYR A 91 12.01 -15.20 32.40
CA TYR A 91 12.13 -13.80 32.06
C TYR A 91 13.49 -13.55 31.38
N THR A 92 13.48 -12.82 30.27
CA THR A 92 14.67 -12.37 29.56
C THR A 92 14.72 -10.86 29.67
N ALA A 93 15.64 -10.32 30.46
CA ALA A 93 15.82 -8.88 30.62
C ALA A 93 16.43 -8.28 29.36
N ASP A 94 16.02 -7.06 29.04
CA ASP A 94 16.68 -6.24 28.05
C ASP A 94 18.04 -5.75 28.55
N TRP A 95 18.90 -5.38 27.62
CA TRP A 95 20.21 -4.80 27.94
C TRP A 95 20.03 -3.36 28.41
N CYS A 96 20.72 -3.01 29.49
CA CYS A 96 20.72 -1.63 29.97
C CYS A 96 21.77 -0.78 29.27
N THR A 97 21.56 0.52 29.25
CA THR A 97 22.53 1.53 28.86
C THR A 97 23.74 1.48 29.77
N GLU A 98 24.88 2.07 29.36
CA GLU A 98 26.14 2.03 30.11
C GLU A 98 26.01 2.61 31.53
N ASP A 99 25.12 3.56 31.77
CA ASP A 99 24.82 4.13 33.08
C ASP A 99 23.80 3.32 33.90
N GLY A 100 23.27 2.22 33.33
CA GLY A 100 22.34 1.32 33.96
C GLY A 100 20.94 1.85 34.17
N LYS A 101 20.63 3.08 33.69
CA LYS A 101 19.35 3.70 34.00
C LYS A 101 18.21 3.23 33.10
N LEU A 102 18.48 3.12 31.80
CA LEU A 102 17.46 2.89 30.79
C LEU A 102 17.73 1.57 30.05
N PRO A 103 16.71 0.87 29.56
CA PRO A 103 16.88 -0.26 28.65
C PRO A 103 17.40 0.25 27.28
N MET A 104 18.10 -0.60 26.56
CA MET A 104 18.48 -0.29 25.17
C MET A 104 17.22 -0.30 24.30
N GLY A 105 17.03 0.78 23.50
CA GLY A 105 15.82 0.93 22.69
C GLY A 105 14.74 1.81 23.32
N TYR A 106 14.95 2.30 24.55
CA TYR A 106 14.00 3.14 25.29
C TYR A 106 13.39 4.31 24.53
N ALA A 107 14.06 4.76 23.46
CA ALA A 107 13.55 5.87 22.63
C ALA A 107 12.30 5.51 21.82
N ASP A 108 12.04 4.22 21.67
CA ASP A 108 10.88 3.68 20.94
C ASP A 108 9.77 3.23 21.92
N ASP A 109 10.01 3.35 23.23
CA ASP A 109 9.04 2.98 24.26
C ASP A 109 7.92 4.01 24.39
N PRO A 110 6.72 3.60 24.85
CA PRO A 110 5.62 4.50 25.11
C PRO A 110 5.93 5.53 26.21
N ASP A 111 5.37 6.73 26.09
CA ASP A 111 5.58 7.81 27.07
C ASP A 111 5.25 7.36 28.51
N GLY A 112 6.22 7.50 29.41
CA GLY A 112 6.11 7.16 30.82
C GLY A 112 6.35 5.69 31.16
N TRP A 113 6.67 4.85 30.16
CA TRP A 113 6.91 3.43 30.30
C TRP A 113 8.24 3.03 29.69
N LEU A 114 8.87 2.02 30.28
CA LEU A 114 10.10 1.40 29.79
C LEU A 114 9.88 -0.10 29.60
N HIS A 115 10.22 -0.61 28.42
CA HIS A 115 10.24 -2.04 28.15
C HIS A 115 11.47 -2.67 28.78
N MET A 116 11.27 -3.55 29.78
CA MET A 116 12.37 -4.15 30.55
C MET A 116 12.75 -5.56 30.07
N GLY A 117 11.99 -6.13 29.17
CA GLY A 117 12.20 -7.48 28.62
C GLY A 117 10.95 -8.30 28.46
N ASP A 118 11.13 -9.60 28.22
CA ASP A 118 10.04 -10.52 27.86
C ASP A 118 9.94 -11.68 28.84
N VAL A 119 8.71 -12.07 29.16
CA VAL A 119 8.40 -13.38 29.74
C VAL A 119 8.03 -14.34 28.62
N ARG A 120 8.70 -15.48 28.56
CA ARG A 120 8.54 -16.49 27.49
C ARG A 120 8.22 -17.86 28.05
N GLY A 121 7.63 -18.71 27.20
CA GLY A 121 7.29 -20.07 27.55
C GLY A 121 5.95 -20.21 28.26
N LEU A 122 5.06 -19.22 28.11
CA LEU A 122 3.69 -19.28 28.61
C LEU A 122 2.86 -20.23 27.73
N GLU A 123 2.03 -21.06 28.36
CA GLU A 123 1.10 -21.96 27.67
C GLU A 123 -0.34 -21.63 28.06
N SER A 124 -1.24 -21.76 27.12
CA SER A 124 -2.66 -21.51 27.36
C SER A 124 -3.24 -22.45 28.42
N GLY A 125 -3.92 -21.86 29.38
CA GLY A 125 -4.47 -22.59 30.55
C GLY A 125 -3.49 -22.75 31.71
N GLY A 126 -2.26 -22.24 31.61
CA GLY A 126 -1.30 -22.19 32.71
C GLY A 126 -1.50 -20.99 33.62
N SER A 127 -1.15 -21.14 34.90
CA SER A 127 -1.12 -20.08 35.90
C SER A 127 0.31 -19.80 36.34
N TYR A 128 0.71 -18.56 36.33
CA TYR A 128 2.08 -18.12 36.55
C TYR A 128 2.12 -17.05 37.65
N GLU A 129 3.07 -17.21 38.58
CA GLU A 129 3.32 -16.22 39.60
C GLU A 129 4.40 -15.26 39.13
N PHE A 130 4.10 -13.98 39.17
CA PHE A 130 5.04 -12.88 38.92
C PHE A 130 5.42 -12.27 40.28
N VAL A 131 6.70 -12.06 40.49
CA VAL A 131 7.23 -11.42 41.70
C VAL A 131 8.30 -10.39 41.30
N SER A 132 8.04 -9.13 41.57
CA SER A 132 8.97 -8.01 41.38
C SER A 132 8.90 -7.06 42.59
N GLU A 133 9.91 -6.22 42.78
CA GLU A 133 9.87 -5.13 43.74
C GLU A 133 9.08 -3.92 43.23
N ASP A 134 9.06 -3.77 41.88
CA ASP A 134 8.39 -2.67 41.21
C ASP A 134 7.05 -3.09 40.60
N ASN A 135 6.15 -2.11 40.44
CA ASN A 135 4.93 -2.33 39.69
C ASN A 135 5.27 -2.46 38.21
N LEU A 136 4.77 -3.51 37.61
CA LEU A 136 4.94 -3.77 36.18
C LEU A 136 3.59 -4.00 35.48
N ILE A 137 3.59 -3.85 34.18
CA ILE A 137 2.50 -4.19 33.29
C ILE A 137 2.97 -5.21 32.29
N ALA A 138 2.17 -6.26 32.08
CA ALA A 138 2.44 -7.29 31.10
C ALA A 138 1.46 -7.14 29.92
N VAL A 139 2.01 -7.01 28.70
CA VAL A 139 1.27 -6.84 27.46
C VAL A 139 1.59 -7.99 26.52
N PRO A 140 0.57 -8.63 25.87
CA PRO A 140 0.81 -9.71 24.93
C PRO A 140 1.60 -9.28 23.69
N GLU A 141 2.50 -10.15 23.20
CA GLU A 141 3.28 -9.91 21.98
C GLU A 141 2.39 -9.62 20.77
N GLY A 142 1.24 -10.29 20.65
CA GLY A 142 0.31 -10.11 19.55
C GLY A 142 -0.19 -8.68 19.40
N VAL A 143 -0.41 -7.98 20.51
CA VAL A 143 -0.80 -6.56 20.52
C VAL A 143 0.30 -5.68 19.94
N ILE A 144 1.54 -5.91 20.35
CA ILE A 144 2.70 -5.14 19.86
C ILE A 144 2.93 -5.40 18.35
N ILE A 145 2.82 -6.64 17.92
CA ILE A 145 2.94 -7.01 16.50
C ILE A 145 1.82 -6.35 15.68
N GLU A 146 0.59 -6.33 16.18
CA GLU A 146 -0.54 -5.68 15.51
C GLU A 146 -0.33 -4.16 15.41
N LEU A 147 0.16 -3.54 16.47
CA LEU A 147 0.52 -2.11 16.51
C LEU A 147 1.58 -1.80 15.45
N ILE A 148 2.71 -2.52 15.45
CA ILE A 148 3.79 -2.33 14.47
C ILE A 148 3.25 -2.57 13.05
N GLY A 149 2.46 -3.63 12.86
CA GLY A 149 1.84 -3.96 11.58
C GLY A 149 0.93 -2.84 11.07
N SER A 150 0.15 -2.21 11.95
CA SER A 150 -0.75 -1.10 11.61
C SER A 150 0.02 0.17 11.22
N VAL A 151 1.09 0.51 11.93
CA VAL A 151 1.97 1.65 11.63
C VAL A 151 2.69 1.44 10.30
N VAL A 152 3.34 0.28 10.14
CA VAL A 152 4.07 -0.06 8.91
C VAL A 152 3.11 -0.12 7.71
N GLY A 153 1.98 -0.80 7.86
CA GLY A 153 0.93 -0.87 6.84
C GLY A 153 0.37 0.51 6.50
N GLY A 154 0.19 1.38 7.51
CA GLY A 154 -0.23 2.77 7.36
C GLY A 154 0.75 3.59 6.55
N ILE A 155 2.05 3.52 6.86
CA ILE A 155 3.11 4.25 6.14
C ILE A 155 3.21 3.78 4.69
N PHE A 156 3.30 2.47 4.44
CA PHE A 156 3.37 1.93 3.08
C PHE A 156 2.10 2.21 2.28
N GLY A 157 0.93 2.15 2.92
CA GLY A 157 -0.33 2.48 2.27
C GLY A 157 -0.45 3.97 1.94
N ALA A 158 0.01 4.86 2.83
CA ALA A 158 0.02 6.31 2.58
C ALA A 158 1.00 6.67 1.45
N LEU A 159 2.22 6.12 1.46
CA LEU A 159 3.21 6.33 0.39
C LEU A 159 2.76 5.72 -0.93
N GLY A 160 2.26 4.49 -0.91
CA GLY A 160 1.75 3.80 -2.11
C GLY A 160 0.48 4.46 -2.65
N GLY A 161 -0.48 4.76 -1.80
CA GLY A 161 -1.73 5.45 -2.16
C GLY A 161 -1.48 6.86 -2.69
N GLY A 162 -0.62 7.63 -2.04
CA GLY A 162 -0.22 8.97 -2.47
C GLY A 162 0.47 8.95 -3.84
N SER A 163 1.40 8.03 -4.06
CA SER A 163 2.08 7.86 -5.35
C SER A 163 1.10 7.49 -6.47
N CYS A 164 0.18 6.53 -6.22
CA CYS A 164 -0.86 6.15 -7.18
C CYS A 164 -1.81 7.31 -7.50
N ALA A 165 -2.21 8.11 -6.51
CA ALA A 165 -3.07 9.26 -6.71
C ALA A 165 -2.38 10.33 -7.57
N CYS A 166 -1.11 10.65 -7.30
CA CYS A 166 -0.31 11.59 -8.08
C CYS A 166 -0.13 11.12 -9.53
N CYS A 167 0.24 9.85 -9.74
CA CYS A 167 0.36 9.27 -11.08
C CYS A 167 -0.98 9.28 -11.82
N GLY A 168 -2.09 8.94 -11.15
CA GLY A 168 -3.43 8.98 -11.71
C GLY A 168 -3.82 10.37 -12.18
N LEU A 169 -3.51 11.39 -11.39
CA LEU A 169 -3.77 12.80 -11.72
C LEU A 169 -2.96 13.25 -12.93
N LEU A 170 -1.66 12.91 -13.01
CA LEU A 170 -0.81 13.25 -14.16
C LEU A 170 -1.30 12.58 -15.44
N ILE A 171 -1.67 11.29 -15.38
CA ILE A 171 -2.21 10.56 -16.54
C ILE A 171 -3.55 11.14 -16.97
N MET A 172 -4.40 11.56 -16.04
CA MET A 172 -5.68 12.20 -16.32
C MET A 172 -5.47 13.56 -17.01
N LEU A 173 -4.52 14.37 -16.54
CA LEU A 173 -4.15 15.65 -17.20
C LEU A 173 -3.64 15.41 -18.62
N LEU A 174 -2.77 14.41 -18.81
CA LEU A 174 -2.29 14.02 -20.13
C LEU A 174 -3.45 13.61 -21.05
N GLY A 175 -4.37 12.80 -20.57
CA GLY A 175 -5.58 12.39 -21.29
C GLY A 175 -6.45 13.58 -21.71
N LEU A 176 -6.55 14.59 -20.85
CA LEU A 176 -7.29 15.81 -21.09
C LEU A 176 -6.61 16.66 -22.17
N ILE A 177 -5.28 16.82 -22.13
CA ILE A 177 -4.50 17.51 -23.15
C ILE A 177 -4.68 16.82 -24.51
N LEU A 178 -4.56 15.48 -24.56
CA LEU A 178 -4.78 14.70 -25.77
C LEU A 178 -6.21 14.87 -26.31
N ALA A 179 -7.20 14.96 -25.43
CA ALA A 179 -8.59 15.16 -25.84
C ALA A 179 -8.82 16.52 -26.54
N PHE A 180 -8.07 17.57 -26.13
CA PHE A 180 -8.16 18.90 -26.75
C PHE A 180 -7.27 19.06 -27.98
N THR A 181 -6.13 18.35 -28.04
CA THR A 181 -5.17 18.51 -29.14
C THR A 181 -5.47 17.59 -30.33
N MET A 182 -6.02 16.41 -30.09
CA MET A 182 -6.37 15.48 -31.18
C MET A 182 -7.73 15.83 -31.77
N LYS A 183 -7.72 16.35 -33.01
CA LYS A 183 -8.93 16.51 -33.81
C LYS A 183 -9.49 15.12 -34.15
N GLU A 184 -10.80 14.94 -34.00
CA GLU A 184 -11.48 13.75 -34.52
C GLU A 184 -11.28 13.70 -36.04
N GLU A 185 -10.60 12.67 -36.51
CA GLU A 185 -10.73 12.30 -37.92
C GLU A 185 -12.14 11.76 -38.08
N VAL A 186 -12.97 12.52 -38.80
CA VAL A 186 -14.29 12.05 -39.17
C VAL A 186 -14.11 10.80 -40.02
N PRO A 187 -14.64 9.63 -39.60
CA PRO A 187 -14.50 8.43 -40.40
C PRO A 187 -15.15 8.72 -41.75
N THR A 188 -14.37 8.72 -42.82
CA THR A 188 -14.85 8.80 -44.18
C THR A 188 -15.73 7.60 -44.44
N SER A 189 -17.06 7.78 -44.30
CA SER A 189 -18.02 6.73 -44.67
C SER A 189 -18.08 6.70 -46.18
N TYR A 190 -17.57 5.63 -46.76
CA TYR A 190 -17.79 5.38 -48.17
C TYR A 190 -19.09 4.58 -48.33
N LYS A 191 -19.94 5.06 -49.21
CA LYS A 191 -21.12 4.31 -49.68
C LYS A 191 -20.78 3.65 -50.98
N VAL A 192 -21.11 2.40 -51.10
CA VAL A 192 -21.06 1.64 -52.37
C VAL A 192 -22.42 1.72 -52.98
N ASP A 193 -22.53 2.22 -54.21
CA ASP A 193 -23.79 2.23 -54.94
C ASP A 193 -24.14 0.83 -55.46
N ALA A 194 -25.35 0.69 -56.05
CA ALA A 194 -25.83 -0.60 -56.56
C ALA A 194 -25.01 -1.16 -57.72
N GLU A 195 -24.09 -0.34 -58.28
CA GLU A 195 -23.22 -0.69 -59.42
C GLU A 195 -21.76 -1.00 -58.93
N GLY A 196 -21.52 -1.04 -57.59
CA GLY A 196 -20.22 -1.38 -57.00
C GLY A 196 -19.20 -0.24 -57.00
N LYS A 197 -19.62 1.00 -57.27
CA LYS A 197 -18.73 2.17 -57.28
C LYS A 197 -18.68 2.81 -55.90
N ILE A 198 -17.49 3.05 -55.41
CA ILE A 198 -17.26 3.74 -54.11
C ILE A 198 -17.54 5.23 -54.26
N ILE A 199 -18.55 5.72 -53.55
CA ILE A 199 -18.85 7.16 -53.45
C ILE A 199 -18.26 7.65 -52.15
N LEU A 200 -17.21 8.50 -52.21
CA LEU A 200 -16.66 9.21 -51.07
C LEU A 200 -17.59 10.39 -50.74
N ASP A 201 -18.40 10.22 -49.70
CA ASP A 201 -19.29 11.28 -49.21
C ASP A 201 -18.46 12.32 -48.44
N HIS A 202 -18.02 13.34 -49.12
CA HIS A 202 -17.34 14.51 -48.53
C HIS A 202 -18.41 15.48 -47.96
N SER A 203 -19.22 15.01 -47.04
CA SER A 203 -20.14 15.87 -46.30
C SER A 203 -19.38 16.59 -45.19
N GLY A 204 -18.67 17.65 -45.53
CA GLY A 204 -18.13 18.49 -44.47
C GLY A 204 -16.92 19.36 -44.78
N THR A 205 -16.87 19.98 -45.93
CA THR A 205 -16.24 21.33 -46.13
C THR A 205 -16.53 21.75 -47.58
N GLY A 206 -17.28 22.83 -47.70
CA GLY A 206 -17.68 23.34 -49.00
C GLY A 206 -16.45 23.84 -49.83
N VAL A 207 -16.05 22.96 -50.72
CA VAL A 207 -15.30 23.39 -51.92
C VAL A 207 -16.17 22.93 -53.09
N SER A 208 -16.78 23.93 -53.74
CA SER A 208 -17.60 23.78 -54.92
C SER A 208 -16.79 23.13 -56.03
N PRO A 209 -17.34 22.13 -56.79
CA PRO A 209 -16.60 21.48 -57.87
C PRO A 209 -16.52 22.30 -59.16
N GLU A 210 -16.80 23.60 -59.12
CA GLU A 210 -16.87 24.44 -60.34
C GLU A 210 -15.57 25.08 -60.80
N SER A 211 -14.40 24.78 -60.19
CA SER A 211 -13.14 25.44 -60.59
C SER A 211 -12.13 24.51 -61.28
N MET A 212 -12.52 23.35 -61.74
CA MET A 212 -11.62 22.47 -62.51
C MET A 212 -12.23 22.09 -63.87
N GLN A 213 -12.64 23.08 -64.63
CA GLN A 213 -12.87 22.91 -66.03
C GLN A 213 -12.22 24.05 -66.75
N ASN A 214 -10.96 23.86 -67.17
CA ASN A 214 -10.30 24.34 -68.35
C ASN A 214 -8.78 24.33 -68.16
N SER A 215 -8.13 23.34 -68.68
CA SER A 215 -6.88 23.53 -69.43
C SER A 215 -6.75 22.33 -70.40
N ASP A 216 -7.26 22.56 -71.57
CA ASP A 216 -6.84 21.88 -72.79
C ASP A 216 -5.34 22.07 -72.99
N GLY A 217 -4.61 20.99 -73.24
CA GLY A 217 -3.24 21.02 -73.75
C GLY A 217 -2.77 19.61 -74.12
N PRO A 218 -2.38 19.42 -75.35
CA PRO A 218 -2.17 18.07 -75.86
C PRO A 218 -0.68 17.61 -75.73
N ASP A 219 -0.49 16.32 -76.03
CA ASP A 219 0.73 15.64 -76.40
C ASP A 219 1.68 15.09 -75.35
N GLY A 220 1.77 13.75 -75.38
CA GLY A 220 3.00 13.06 -75.16
C GLY A 220 2.89 11.66 -74.55
N PRO A 221 3.39 10.63 -75.26
CA PRO A 221 3.20 9.25 -74.86
C PRO A 221 4.34 8.77 -73.94
N GLY A 222 4.01 7.86 -73.02
CA GLY A 222 5.00 7.28 -72.16
C GLY A 222 4.49 5.95 -71.52
N VAL A 223 4.55 4.90 -72.27
CA VAL A 223 4.44 3.51 -71.81
C VAL A 223 5.54 3.22 -70.81
N GLY A 224 5.23 2.63 -69.70
CA GLY A 224 6.16 2.10 -68.73
C GLY A 224 5.48 1.04 -67.86
N SER A 225 5.65 -0.19 -68.33
CA SER A 225 5.34 -1.48 -67.81
C SER A 225 5.67 -1.70 -66.31
N SER A 226 4.71 -2.26 -65.60
CA SER A 226 4.76 -3.47 -64.76
C SER A 226 6.13 -3.94 -64.26
N GLU A 227 6.03 -4.56 -63.08
CA GLU A 227 6.97 -5.40 -62.34
C GLU A 227 7.71 -4.68 -61.23
N GLU A 228 7.35 -5.08 -60.10
CA GLU A 228 8.06 -5.24 -58.83
C GLU A 228 7.27 -4.81 -57.61
N THR A 229 6.29 -5.64 -57.24
CA THR A 229 5.76 -5.64 -55.87
C THR A 229 5.39 -7.06 -55.42
N GLU A 230 6.34 -7.97 -55.49
CA GLU A 230 6.29 -9.24 -54.75
C GLU A 230 7.62 -9.45 -54.01
N ALA A 231 7.82 -8.84 -52.89
CA ALA A 231 8.95 -9.18 -52.02
C ALA A 231 8.81 -8.76 -50.52
N TRP A 232 7.60 -8.67 -49.97
CA TRP A 232 7.48 -8.33 -48.54
C TRP A 232 6.77 -9.36 -47.65
N TYR A 233 6.44 -10.54 -48.15
CA TYR A 233 5.82 -11.60 -47.36
C TYR A 233 6.63 -12.89 -47.35
N LYS A 234 7.93 -12.86 -47.04
CA LYS A 234 8.66 -14.05 -46.57
C LYS A 234 9.85 -13.61 -45.75
N GLN A 235 9.68 -13.48 -44.44
CA GLN A 235 10.69 -13.88 -43.45
C GLN A 235 10.06 -13.85 -42.04
N ASN A 236 9.90 -15.06 -41.49
CA ASN A 236 9.86 -15.56 -40.13
C ASN A 236 8.73 -15.06 -39.23
#